data_afc383e4523c766328499355d57a3bed
#
_entry.id   afc383e4523c766328499355d57a3bed
#
_cell.length_a   1.000
_cell.length_b   1.000
_cell.length_c   1.000
_cell.angle_alpha   90.00
_cell.angle_beta   90.00
_cell.angle_gamma   90.00
#
_symmetry.space_group_name_H-M   'P 1'
#
loop_
_entity.id
_entity.type
_entity.pdbx_description
1 polymer ?
#
loop_
_entity_poly.entity_id
_entity_poly.type
_entity_poly.pdbx_seq_one_letter_code
_entity_poly.pdbx_strand_id
1 'polypeptide(L)' 'MELKQVLTDIARAIVDNPDSVNVVESVDGDKVELVLTVAESDTGMVIGRHGRIAKAIRQVMKAAANTCNKKVNVEIK' A
#
# COMPACT_ATOMS: atom_id res chain seq x y z
N MET A 1 -0.83 -15.40 2.12
CA MET A 1 -0.32 -14.16 1.51
C MET A 1 -0.24 -13.06 2.57
N GLU A 2 0.88 -12.41 2.64
CA GLU A 2 1.10 -11.30 3.56
C GLU A 2 0.77 -9.99 2.85
N LEU A 3 -0.36 -9.39 3.20
CA LEU A 3 -0.81 -8.15 2.55
C LEU A 3 0.17 -7.00 2.77
N LYS A 4 0.73 -6.90 3.97
CA LYS A 4 1.75 -5.90 4.28
C LYS A 4 2.95 -6.02 3.34
N GLN A 5 3.41 -7.24 3.11
CA GLN A 5 4.56 -7.49 2.24
C GLN A 5 4.26 -7.15 0.78
N VAL A 6 3.05 -7.48 0.31
CA VAL A 6 2.62 -7.14 -1.05
C VAL A 6 2.67 -5.63 -1.26
N LEU A 7 2.09 -4.87 -0.32
CA LEU A 7 2.10 -3.41 -0.43
C LEU A 7 3.52 -2.85 -0.37
N THR A 8 4.35 -3.39 0.52
CA THR A 8 5.75 -2.98 0.65
C THR A 8 6.50 -3.19 -0.65
N ASP A 9 6.34 -4.35 -1.27
CA ASP A 9 7.02 -4.68 -2.53
C ASP A 9 6.55 -3.77 -3.66
N ILE A 10 5.26 -3.50 -3.74
CA ILE A 10 4.71 -2.59 -4.76
C ILE A 10 5.30 -1.20 -4.60
N ALA A 11 5.30 -0.68 -3.38
CA ALA A 11 5.80 0.67 -3.10
C ALA A 11 7.29 0.77 -3.43
N ARG A 12 8.09 -0.22 -3.02
CA ARG A 12 9.53 -0.24 -3.30
C ARG A 12 9.85 -0.28 -4.79
N ALA A 13 8.98 -0.90 -5.58
CA ALA A 13 9.17 -0.97 -7.02
C ALA A 13 8.92 0.37 -7.72
N ILE A 14 8.20 1.29 -7.07
CA ILE A 14 7.77 2.55 -7.67
C ILE A 14 8.69 3.71 -7.28
N VAL A 15 9.18 3.72 -6.04
CA VAL A 15 9.88 4.89 -5.47
C VAL A 15 11.36 4.90 -5.77
N ASP A 16 11.99 6.09 -5.66
CA ASP A 16 13.43 6.26 -5.78
C ASP A 16 14.17 5.90 -4.49
N ASN A 17 13.49 5.97 -3.35
CA ASN A 17 14.08 5.73 -2.04
C ASN A 17 13.41 4.52 -1.36
N PRO A 18 13.68 3.30 -1.83
CA PRO A 18 13.00 2.11 -1.30
C PRO A 18 13.27 1.86 0.18
N ASP A 19 14.41 2.29 0.70
CA ASP A 19 14.73 2.13 2.12
C ASP A 19 13.85 2.99 3.03
N SER A 20 13.19 4.00 2.47
CA SER A 20 12.28 4.87 3.22
C SER A 20 10.84 4.37 3.20
N VAL A 21 10.55 3.29 2.49
CA VAL A 21 9.21 2.70 2.47
C VAL A 21 8.94 2.02 3.80
N ASN A 22 7.83 2.40 4.41
CA ASN A 22 7.38 1.81 5.67
C ASN A 22 5.89 1.54 5.60
N VAL A 23 5.47 0.36 6.03
CA VAL A 23 4.07 -0.01 6.09
C VAL A 23 3.74 -0.44 7.52
N VAL A 24 2.73 0.21 8.10
CA VAL A 24 2.21 -0.16 9.41
C VAL A 24 0.91 -0.93 9.19
N GLU A 25 0.82 -2.10 9.80
CA GLU A 25 -0.35 -2.96 9.68
C GLU A 25 -1.13 -3.01 10.99
N SER A 26 -2.44 -2.88 10.90
CA SER A 26 -3.35 -3.05 12.01
C SER A 26 -4.44 -4.04 11.59
N VAL A 27 -4.63 -5.10 12.36
CA VAL A 27 -5.57 -6.17 12.05
C VAL A 27 -6.67 -6.25 13.11
N ASP A 28 -7.92 -6.27 12.66
CA ASP A 28 -9.08 -6.45 13.52
C ASP A 28 -10.02 -7.45 12.86
N GLY A 29 -9.94 -8.71 13.29
CA GLY A 29 -10.69 -9.80 12.68
C GLY A 29 -10.28 -10.01 11.22
N ASP A 30 -11.23 -9.83 10.29
CA ASP A 30 -10.97 -9.94 8.85
C ASP A 30 -10.62 -8.59 8.22
N LYS A 31 -10.57 -7.52 9.03
CA LYS A 31 -10.24 -6.17 8.54
C LYS A 31 -8.77 -5.89 8.76
N VAL A 32 -8.10 -5.44 7.70
CA VAL A 32 -6.68 -5.10 7.72
C VAL A 32 -6.53 -3.65 7.30
N GLU A 33 -5.88 -2.84 8.13
CA GLU A 33 -5.52 -1.48 7.76
C GLU A 33 -4.03 -1.40 7.54
N LEU A 34 -3.64 -0.83 6.42
CA LEU A 34 -2.24 -0.62 6.05
C LEU A 34 -2.01 0.87 5.84
N VAL A 35 -1.01 1.40 6.53
CA VAL A 35 -0.59 2.79 6.37
C VAL A 35 0.77 2.79 5.70
N LEU A 36 0.83 3.30 4.48
CA LEU A 36 2.06 3.39 3.70
C LEU A 36 2.67 4.77 3.88
N THR A 37 3.95 4.79 4.24
CA THR A 37 4.76 6.01 4.32
C THR A 37 5.97 5.84 3.42
N VAL A 38 6.31 6.86 2.66
CA VAL A 38 7.48 6.87 1.78
C VAL A 38 8.28 8.14 2.04
N ALA A 39 9.46 8.25 1.41
CA ALA A 39 10.22 9.50 1.47
C ALA A 39 9.35 10.64 0.94
N GLU A 40 9.46 11.81 1.54
CA GLU A 40 8.66 12.97 1.15
C GLU A 40 8.80 13.27 -0.35
N SER A 41 10.00 13.14 -0.89
CA SER A 41 10.26 13.35 -2.32
C SER A 41 9.58 12.31 -3.21
N ASP A 42 9.18 11.17 -2.67
CA ASP A 42 8.56 10.09 -3.43
C ASP A 42 7.03 10.07 -3.33
N THR A 43 6.45 10.94 -2.49
CA THR A 43 5.00 10.94 -2.26
C THR A 43 4.22 11.08 -3.56
N GLY A 44 4.68 11.97 -4.45
CA GLY A 44 4.04 12.16 -5.75
C GLY A 44 4.05 10.92 -6.64
N MET A 45 5.07 10.07 -6.50
CA MET A 45 5.18 8.83 -7.29
C MET A 45 4.16 7.79 -6.88
N VAL A 46 3.85 7.67 -5.57
CA VAL A 46 2.87 6.69 -5.09
C VAL A 46 1.44 7.18 -5.20
N ILE A 47 1.24 8.49 -5.29
CA ILE A 47 -0.10 9.07 -5.50
C ILE A 47 -0.40 9.14 -6.99
N GLY A 48 0.54 9.66 -7.78
CA GLY A 48 0.41 9.82 -9.22
C GLY A 48 -0.50 10.98 -9.59
N ARG A 49 -0.57 11.26 -10.90
CA ARG A 49 -1.40 12.33 -11.41
C ARG A 49 -2.88 12.01 -11.15
N HIS A 50 -3.58 12.94 -10.51
CA HIS A 50 -5.00 12.80 -10.15
C HIS A 50 -5.26 11.59 -9.24
N GLY A 51 -4.25 11.13 -8.49
CA GLY A 51 -4.39 10.00 -7.59
C GLY A 51 -4.47 8.65 -8.26
N ARG A 52 -4.11 8.54 -9.54
CA ARG A 52 -4.25 7.30 -10.32
C ARG A 52 -3.41 6.15 -9.81
N ILE A 53 -2.17 6.43 -9.38
CA ILE A 53 -1.29 5.39 -8.86
C ILE A 53 -1.83 4.87 -7.53
N ALA A 54 -2.20 5.78 -6.62
CA ALA A 54 -2.79 5.40 -5.34
C ALA A 54 -4.05 4.57 -5.53
N LYS A 55 -4.91 4.96 -6.46
CA LYS A 55 -6.12 4.21 -6.76
C LYS A 55 -5.82 2.81 -7.27
N ALA A 56 -4.82 2.69 -8.16
CA ALA A 56 -4.40 1.39 -8.69
C ALA A 56 -3.84 0.50 -7.58
N ILE A 57 -3.02 1.06 -6.70
CA ILE A 57 -2.47 0.33 -5.55
C ILE A 57 -3.61 -0.21 -4.68
N ARG A 58 -4.60 0.64 -4.37
CA ARG A 58 -5.75 0.21 -3.56
C ARG A 58 -6.54 -0.90 -4.23
N GLN A 59 -6.72 -0.85 -5.54
CA GLN A 59 -7.42 -1.90 -6.29
C GLN A 59 -6.66 -3.22 -6.25
N VAL A 60 -5.34 -3.19 -6.44
CA VAL A 60 -4.51 -4.39 -6.37
C VAL A 60 -4.57 -4.98 -4.97
N MET A 61 -4.47 -4.15 -3.94
CA MET A 61 -4.52 -4.62 -2.55
C MET A 61 -5.89 -5.22 -2.21
N LYS A 62 -6.95 -4.62 -2.72
CA LYS A 62 -8.30 -5.16 -2.53
C LYS A 62 -8.45 -6.54 -3.16
N ALA A 63 -7.92 -6.71 -4.38
CA ALA A 63 -7.95 -8.00 -5.05
C ALA A 63 -7.15 -9.04 -4.26
N ALA A 64 -5.96 -8.68 -3.78
CA ALA A 64 -5.14 -9.56 -2.96
C ALA A 64 -5.85 -9.94 -1.66
N ALA A 65 -6.51 -8.99 -1.00
CA ALA A 65 -7.25 -9.25 0.23
C ALA A 65 -8.41 -10.22 -0.01
N ASN A 66 -9.09 -10.09 -1.14
CA ASN A 66 -10.20 -10.99 -1.47
C ASN A 66 -9.75 -12.44 -1.58
N THR A 67 -8.54 -12.70 -2.07
CA THR A 67 -8.01 -14.07 -2.15
C THR A 67 -7.75 -14.67 -0.77
N CYS A 68 -7.63 -13.83 0.26
CA CYS A 68 -7.38 -14.25 1.64
C CYS A 68 -8.63 -14.14 2.52
N ASN A 69 -9.78 -13.81 1.94
CA ASN A 69 -11.02 -13.55 2.67
C ASN A 69 -10.86 -12.42 3.70
N LYS A 70 -10.10 -11.39 3.33
CA LYS A 70 -9.84 -10.22 4.16
C LYS A 70 -10.40 -8.98 3.49
N LYS A 71 -10.62 -7.94 4.30
CA LYS A 71 -10.97 -6.60 3.82
C LYS A 71 -9.81 -5.70 4.16
N VAL A 72 -9.28 -4.99 3.17
CA VAL A 72 -8.12 -4.13 3.36
C VAL A 72 -8.46 -2.67 3.09
N ASN A 73 -7.93 -1.81 3.92
CA ASN A 73 -7.93 -0.37 3.69
C ASN A 73 -6.48 0.10 3.64
N VAL A 74 -6.13 0.86 2.60
CA VAL A 74 -4.78 1.37 2.41
C VAL A 74 -4.81 2.89 2.49
N GLU A 75 -4.01 3.42 3.41
CA GLU A 75 -3.82 4.86 3.56
C GLU A 75 -2.38 5.20 3.17
N ILE A 76 -2.22 6.26 2.38
CA ILE A 76 -0.91 6.74 1.94
C ILE A 76 -0.66 8.09 2.59
N LYS A 77 0.46 8.22 3.28
CA LYS A 77 0.85 9.45 3.98
C LYS A 77 2.14 10.05 3.45
#